data_1311ebbe8e8ff494010f884aae19ad09
#
_entry.id   1311ebbe8e8ff494010f884aae19ad09
#
_cell.length_a   1.000
_cell.length_b   1.000
_cell.length_c   1.000
_cell.angle_alpha   90.00
_cell.angle_beta   90.00
_cell.angle_gamma   90.00
#
_symmetry.space_group_name_H-M   'P 1'
#
loop_
_entity.id
_entity.type
_entity.pdbx_description
1 polymer ?
#
loop_
_entity_poly.entity_id
_entity_poly.type
_entity_poly.pdbx_seq_one_letter_code
_entity_poly.pdbx_strand_id
1 'polypeptide(L)'
;MKLKNRNLYKKAFRAEFFLGAQKKISDINRVEEFKEDIMLDHRTETFMAVCSVMNYREAAELLHITQPAVTQHIQFLEKEYGCRLFIYENRKLIKTPAAQMLEDYLRSVQQRENFLREKIKNNGLR
;
A
#
# COMPACT_ATOMS: atom_id res chain seq x y z
N MET A 1 -9.46 -16.72 6.21
CA MET A 1 -9.84 -15.91 7.33
C MET A 1 -9.18 -14.57 7.34
N LYS A 2 -7.87 -14.54 7.37
CA LYS A 2 -7.18 -13.28 7.36
C LYS A 2 -7.57 -12.43 6.18
N LEU A 3 -7.65 -13.04 5.03
CA LEU A 3 -8.00 -12.34 3.82
C LEU A 3 -9.37 -11.71 3.91
N LYS A 4 -10.28 -12.46 4.49
CA LYS A 4 -11.64 -12.00 4.67
C LYS A 4 -11.68 -10.82 5.62
N ASN A 5 -10.89 -10.88 6.67
CA ASN A 5 -10.81 -9.80 7.63
C ASN A 5 -10.25 -8.54 7.01
N ARG A 6 -9.29 -8.70 6.12
CA ARG A 6 -8.70 -7.55 5.47
C ARG A 6 -9.66 -6.85 4.55
N ASN A 7 -10.46 -7.61 3.83
CA ASN A 7 -11.50 -7.00 3.02
C ASN A 7 -12.48 -6.24 3.87
N LEU A 8 -12.77 -6.79 5.03
CA LEU A 8 -13.64 -6.14 5.96
C LEU A 8 -13.03 -4.83 6.42
N TYR A 9 -11.75 -4.83 6.68
CA TYR A 9 -11.06 -3.62 7.08
C TYR A 9 -11.13 -2.55 6.01
N LYS A 10 -10.96 -2.94 4.78
CA LYS A 10 -10.98 -1.96 3.71
C LYS A 10 -12.34 -1.31 3.56
N LYS A 11 -13.38 -2.08 3.79
CA LYS A 11 -14.71 -1.51 3.83
C LYS A 11 -14.90 -0.66 5.06
N ALA A 12 -14.50 -1.20 6.19
CA ALA A 12 -14.65 -0.54 7.46
C ALA A 12 -13.80 0.71 7.52
N PHE A 13 -12.62 0.66 6.93
CA PHE A 13 -11.75 1.81 6.94
C PHE A 13 -12.44 3.02 6.35
N ARG A 14 -13.17 2.84 5.28
CA ARG A 14 -13.89 3.94 4.68
C ARG A 14 -15.05 4.38 5.55
N ALA A 15 -15.83 3.41 6.01
CA ALA A 15 -17.01 3.74 6.80
C ALA A 15 -16.63 4.26 8.16
N GLU A 16 -15.69 3.60 8.80
CA GLU A 16 -15.36 3.92 10.16
C GLU A 16 -14.32 4.97 10.31
N PHE A 17 -13.70 5.34 9.24
CA PHE A 17 -12.85 6.49 9.27
C PHE A 17 -13.66 7.69 9.75
N PHE A 18 -14.91 7.74 9.36
CA PHE A 18 -15.80 8.80 9.81
C PHE A 18 -16.35 8.55 11.19
N LEU A 19 -16.33 7.29 11.61
CA LEU A 19 -16.81 6.92 12.92
C LEU A 19 -15.66 6.63 13.86
N GLY A 20 -14.47 6.99 13.44
CA GLY A 20 -13.28 6.61 14.18
C GLY A 20 -13.28 7.04 15.62
N ALA A 21 -13.89 8.18 15.89
CA ALA A 21 -13.94 8.68 17.24
C ALA A 21 -14.75 7.77 18.15
N GLN A 22 -15.52 6.88 17.56
CA GLN A 22 -16.38 6.01 18.34
C GLN A 22 -15.81 4.63 18.53
N LYS A 23 -14.59 4.43 18.08
CA LYS A 23 -13.95 3.15 18.24
C LYS A 23 -13.76 2.83 19.69
N LYS A 24 -14.10 1.60 20.01
CA LYS A 24 -13.96 1.14 21.38
C LYS A 24 -12.53 0.75 21.66
N ILE A 25 -12.21 0.75 22.92
CA ILE A 25 -10.88 0.36 23.35
C ILE A 25 -10.56 -1.06 22.89
N SER A 26 -11.56 -1.90 22.85
CA SER A 26 -11.36 -3.28 22.40
C SER A 26 -10.82 -3.34 20.97
N ASP A 27 -11.07 -2.30 20.19
CA ASP A 27 -10.59 -2.25 18.82
C ASP A 27 -9.13 -1.86 18.74
N ILE A 28 -8.57 -1.36 19.82
CA ILE A 28 -7.18 -0.97 19.84
C ILE A 28 -6.28 -2.18 19.65
N ASN A 29 -6.74 -3.33 20.10
CA ASN A 29 -5.95 -4.55 19.91
C ASN A 29 -5.79 -4.91 18.45
N ARG A 30 -6.58 -4.30 17.59
CA ARG A 30 -6.48 -4.53 16.15
C ARG A 30 -5.55 -3.55 15.46
N VAL A 31 -5.00 -2.63 16.22
CA VAL A 31 -4.15 -1.60 15.61
C VAL A 31 -2.98 -2.22 14.88
N GLU A 32 -2.39 -3.25 15.44
CA GLU A 32 -1.25 -3.89 14.79
C GLU A 32 -1.67 -4.60 13.52
N GLU A 33 -2.78 -5.30 13.58
CA GLU A 33 -3.30 -5.97 12.39
C GLU A 33 -3.67 -4.95 11.34
N PHE A 34 -4.26 -3.87 11.76
CA PHE A 34 -4.61 -2.76 10.91
C PHE A 34 -3.37 -2.17 10.27
N LYS A 35 -2.35 -2.05 11.05
CA LYS A 35 -1.07 -1.51 10.62
C LYS A 35 -0.43 -2.35 9.54
N GLU A 36 -0.63 -3.65 9.60
CA GLU A 36 -0.11 -4.55 8.58
C GLU A 36 -0.87 -4.42 7.28
N ASP A 37 -2.13 -4.04 7.37
CA ASP A 37 -2.97 -3.94 6.19
C ASP A 37 -2.89 -2.60 5.51
N ILE A 38 -2.49 -1.63 6.29
CA ILE A 38 -2.40 -0.30 5.72
C ILE A 38 -0.98 0.05 5.59
N MET A 39 -0.43 0.09 4.92
CA MET A 39 0.48 0.26 4.50
C MET A 39 1.36 0.86 4.03
N LEU A 40 2.15 1.39 3.98
CA LEU A 40 3.43 1.81 3.54
C LEU A 40 4.47 0.85 4.09
N ASP A 41 4.27 -0.39 3.78
CA ASP A 41 5.27 -1.36 4.15
C ASP A 41 6.11 -1.66 2.91
N HIS A 42 7.02 -2.61 3.03
CA HIS A 42 7.93 -2.92 1.93
C HIS A 42 7.21 -3.44 0.69
N ARG A 43 5.99 -3.97 0.84
CA ARG A 43 5.24 -4.44 -0.31
C ARG A 43 4.73 -3.28 -1.14
N THR A 44 4.25 -2.24 -0.48
CA THR A 44 3.83 -1.06 -1.21
C THR A 44 5.01 -0.31 -1.79
N GLU A 45 6.15 -0.34 -1.12
CA GLU A 45 7.36 0.21 -1.72
C GLU A 45 7.71 -0.52 -3.01
N THR A 46 7.60 -1.85 -2.98
CA THR A 46 7.85 -2.63 -4.17
C THR A 46 6.87 -2.27 -5.28
N PHE A 47 5.61 -2.14 -4.93
CA PHE A 47 4.59 -1.75 -5.90
C PHE A 47 4.94 -0.40 -6.53
N MET A 48 5.32 0.57 -5.71
CA MET A 48 5.66 1.89 -6.23
C MET A 48 6.90 1.84 -7.13
N ALA A 49 7.87 1.02 -6.76
CA ALA A 49 9.05 0.85 -7.60
C ALA A 49 8.67 0.27 -8.96
N VAL A 50 7.79 -0.74 -8.97
CA VAL A 50 7.35 -1.32 -10.24
C VAL A 50 6.61 -0.28 -11.05
N CYS A 51 5.78 0.53 -10.42
CA CYS A 51 5.07 1.59 -11.12
C CYS A 51 6.04 2.57 -11.78
N SER A 52 7.16 2.83 -11.14
CA SER A 52 8.08 3.84 -11.66
C SER A 52 8.92 3.32 -12.80
N VAL A 53 9.32 2.05 -12.78
CA VAL A 53 10.19 1.52 -13.84
C VAL A 53 9.46 0.60 -14.80
N MET A 54 8.27 0.15 -14.44
CA MET A 54 7.45 -0.76 -15.24
C MET A 54 8.22 -1.97 -15.72
N ASN A 55 8.98 -2.56 -14.81
CA ASN A 55 9.80 -3.73 -15.09
C ASN A 55 10.15 -4.39 -13.77
N TYR A 56 9.79 -5.67 -13.63
CA TYR A 56 9.99 -6.37 -12.37
C TYR A 56 11.48 -6.53 -12.04
N ARG A 57 12.29 -6.80 -13.04
CA ARG A 57 13.71 -6.98 -12.81
C ARG A 57 14.37 -5.67 -12.37
N GLU A 58 14.03 -4.59 -13.05
CA GLU A 58 14.58 -3.28 -12.70
C GLU A 58 14.12 -2.84 -11.32
N ALA A 59 12.88 -3.14 -10.99
CA ALA A 59 12.40 -2.81 -9.65
C ALA A 59 13.18 -3.59 -8.59
N ALA A 60 13.47 -4.86 -8.87
CA ALA A 60 14.25 -5.67 -7.95
C ALA A 60 15.64 -5.07 -7.75
N GLU A 61 16.27 -4.65 -8.84
CA GLU A 61 17.58 -4.02 -8.76
C GLU A 61 17.53 -2.72 -7.98
N LEU A 62 16.51 -1.94 -8.23
CA LEU A 62 16.34 -0.66 -7.55
C LEU A 62 16.21 -0.85 -6.03
N LEU A 63 15.51 -1.89 -5.63
CA LEU A 63 15.24 -2.14 -4.23
C LEU A 63 16.24 -3.08 -3.56
N HIS A 64 17.19 -3.59 -4.32
CA HIS A 64 18.19 -4.54 -3.83
C HIS A 64 17.53 -5.80 -3.26
N ILE A 65 16.54 -6.30 -3.96
CA ILE A 65 15.89 -7.56 -3.61
C ILE A 65 15.84 -8.43 -4.86
N THR A 66 15.40 -9.66 -4.70
CA THR A 66 15.34 -10.58 -5.83
C THR A 66 14.06 -10.34 -6.63
N GLN A 67 14.10 -10.70 -7.91
CA GLN A 67 12.90 -10.58 -8.73
C GLN A 67 11.74 -11.44 -8.21
N PRO A 68 11.97 -12.70 -7.77
CA PRO A 68 10.87 -13.43 -7.16
C PRO A 68 10.26 -12.74 -5.96
N ALA A 69 11.06 -12.00 -5.18
CA ALA A 69 10.51 -11.26 -4.06
C ALA A 69 9.57 -10.16 -4.57
N VAL A 70 9.96 -9.47 -5.64
CA VAL A 70 9.08 -8.47 -6.24
C VAL A 70 7.76 -9.13 -6.64
N THR A 71 7.86 -10.26 -7.33
CA THR A 71 6.68 -10.98 -7.78
C THR A 71 5.76 -11.34 -6.61
N GLN A 72 6.36 -11.82 -5.53
CA GLN A 72 5.58 -12.21 -4.36
C GLN A 72 4.90 -11.01 -3.71
N HIS A 73 5.59 -9.89 -3.65
CA HIS A 73 5.01 -8.68 -3.07
C HIS A 73 3.81 -8.22 -3.89
N ILE A 74 3.95 -8.23 -5.20
CA ILE A 74 2.85 -7.82 -6.07
C ILE A 74 1.69 -8.78 -5.95
N GLN A 75 1.98 -10.09 -5.95
CA GLN A 75 0.92 -11.08 -5.81
C GLN A 75 0.18 -10.93 -4.49
N PHE A 76 0.91 -10.60 -3.44
CA PHE A 76 0.28 -10.37 -2.16
C PHE A 76 -0.72 -9.22 -2.24
N LEU A 77 -0.31 -8.12 -2.86
CA LEU A 77 -1.20 -6.97 -2.99
C LEU A 77 -2.39 -7.29 -3.90
N GLU A 78 -2.14 -8.03 -4.98
CA GLU A 78 -3.24 -8.42 -5.86
C GLU A 78 -4.26 -9.27 -5.12
N LYS A 79 -3.78 -10.13 -4.26
CA LYS A 79 -4.66 -10.95 -3.46
C LYS A 79 -5.43 -10.11 -2.45
N GLU A 80 -4.75 -9.13 -1.86
CA GLU A 80 -5.37 -8.23 -0.91
C GLU A 80 -6.52 -7.45 -1.52
N TYR A 81 -6.31 -6.96 -2.73
CA TYR A 81 -7.29 -6.12 -3.37
C TYR A 81 -8.22 -6.89 -4.30
N GLY A 82 -7.94 -8.17 -4.50
CA GLY A 82 -8.80 -9.03 -5.30
C GLY A 82 -8.79 -8.69 -6.77
N CYS A 83 -7.70 -8.16 -7.28
CA CYS A 83 -7.62 -7.79 -8.69
C CYS A 83 -6.18 -7.80 -9.14
N ARG A 84 -5.97 -7.81 -10.44
CA ARG A 84 -4.64 -7.71 -11.00
C ARG A 84 -4.21 -6.24 -10.97
N LEU A 85 -2.97 -6.04 -10.65
CA LEU A 85 -2.38 -4.71 -10.66
C LEU A 85 -1.54 -4.47 -11.89
N PHE A 86 -0.87 -5.51 -12.36
CA PHE A 86 -0.06 -5.41 -13.58
C PHE A 86 -0.39 -6.57 -14.49
N ILE A 87 -0.42 -6.28 -15.77
CA ILE A 87 -0.64 -7.31 -16.79
C ILE A 87 0.37 -7.11 -17.90
N TYR A 88 0.61 -8.18 -18.64
CA TYR A 88 1.45 -8.11 -19.83
C TYR A 88 0.57 -8.02 -21.04
N GLU A 89 0.84 -7.05 -21.86
CA GLU A 89 0.11 -6.87 -23.11
C GLU A 89 1.13 -6.48 -24.17
N ASN A 90 1.19 -7.25 -25.23
CA ASN A 90 2.18 -7.02 -26.30
C ASN A 90 3.59 -6.96 -25.74
N ARG A 91 3.89 -7.87 -24.81
CA ARG A 91 5.20 -8.00 -24.18
C ARG A 91 5.58 -6.80 -23.33
N LYS A 92 4.63 -5.98 -23.00
CA LYS A 92 4.89 -4.83 -22.13
C LYS A 92 4.08 -4.99 -20.86
N LEU A 93 4.68 -4.55 -19.77
CA LEU A 93 4.00 -4.52 -18.50
C LEU A 93 3.15 -3.26 -18.46
N ILE A 94 1.88 -3.42 -18.13
CA ILE A 94 0.99 -2.26 -18.02
C ILE A 94 0.27 -2.28 -16.69
N LYS A 95 -0.02 -1.08 -16.20
CA LYS A 95 -0.82 -0.93 -15.00
C LYS A 95 -2.29 -1.09 -15.33
N THR A 96 -3.01 -1.79 -14.47
CA THR A 96 -4.45 -1.82 -14.57
C THR A 96 -5.03 -0.54 -13.97
N PRO A 97 -6.30 -0.25 -14.23
CA PRO A 97 -6.92 0.89 -13.54
C PRO A 97 -6.85 0.79 -12.03
N ALA A 98 -6.93 -0.43 -11.49
CA ALA A 98 -6.80 -0.61 -10.05
C ALA A 98 -5.41 -0.21 -9.57
N ALA A 99 -4.38 -0.55 -10.33
CA ALA A 99 -3.03 -0.16 -9.97
C ALA A 99 -2.88 1.35 -9.99
N GLN A 100 -3.48 2.00 -10.97
CA GLN A 100 -3.41 3.46 -11.02
C GLN A 100 -4.07 4.09 -9.80
N MET A 101 -5.21 3.55 -9.41
CA MET A 101 -5.89 4.05 -8.22
C MET A 101 -5.04 3.86 -6.96
N LEU A 102 -4.44 2.69 -6.85
CA LEU A 102 -3.58 2.42 -5.70
C LEU A 102 -2.36 3.31 -5.69
N GLU A 103 -1.75 3.50 -6.85
CA GLU A 103 -0.60 4.38 -6.95
C GLU A 103 -0.94 5.81 -6.54
N ASP A 104 -2.06 6.31 -7.01
CA ASP A 104 -2.47 7.66 -6.67
C ASP A 104 -2.71 7.81 -5.18
N TYR A 105 -3.33 6.81 -4.60
CA TYR A 105 -3.57 6.83 -3.16
C TYR A 105 -2.26 6.82 -2.38
N LEU A 106 -1.35 5.95 -2.75
CA LEU A 106 -0.08 5.84 -2.02
C LEU A 106 0.75 7.11 -2.15
N ARG A 107 0.71 7.74 -3.32
CA ARG A 107 1.41 9.01 -3.49
C ARG A 107 0.83 10.09 -2.60
N SER A 108 -0.49 10.12 -2.48
CA SER A 108 -1.10 11.12 -1.63
C SER A 108 -0.78 10.90 -0.16
N VAL A 109 -0.73 9.65 0.27
CA VAL A 109 -0.33 9.34 1.65
C VAL A 109 1.10 9.79 1.91
N GLN A 110 1.99 9.50 0.97
CA GLN A 110 3.37 9.88 1.12
C GLN A 110 3.55 11.39 1.18
N GLN A 111 2.81 12.10 0.36
CA GLN A 111 2.86 13.56 0.37
C GLN A 111 2.39 14.12 1.69
N ARG A 112 1.33 13.55 2.24
CA ARG A 112 0.82 13.98 3.53
C ARG A 112 1.82 13.72 4.65
N GLU A 113 2.47 12.59 4.59
CA GLU A 113 3.46 12.28 5.59
C GLU A 113 4.63 13.24 5.50
N ASN A 114 5.09 13.50 4.30
CA ASN A 114 6.19 14.45 4.10
C ASN A 114 5.81 15.84 4.61
N PHE A 115 4.60 16.25 4.33
CA PHE A 115 4.13 17.54 4.79
C PHE A 115 4.11 17.60 6.31
N LEU A 116 3.64 16.54 6.95
CA LEU A 116 3.61 16.47 8.40
C LEU A 116 5.01 16.54 8.98
N ARG A 117 5.95 15.79 8.40
CA ARG A 117 7.32 15.80 8.87
C ARG A 117 7.93 17.19 8.80
N GLU A 118 7.69 17.88 7.70
CA GLU A 118 8.18 19.24 7.53
C GLU A 118 7.58 20.17 8.56
N LYS A 119 6.30 20.02 8.79
CA LYS A 119 5.62 20.86 9.75
C LYS A 119 6.14 20.67 11.16
N ILE A 120 6.35 19.44 11.54
CA ILE A 120 6.89 19.13 12.87
C ILE A 120 8.30 19.70 13.00
N LYS A 121 9.09 19.52 11.96
CA LYS A 121 10.46 19.99 11.95
C LYS A 121 10.54 21.50 12.06
N ASN A 122 9.69 22.19 11.29
CA ASN A 122 9.72 23.65 11.26
C ASN A 122 9.22 24.27 12.54
N ASN A 123 8.39 23.55 13.28
CA ASN A 123 7.89 24.06 14.55
C ASN A 123 8.81 23.72 15.72
N GLY A 124 9.94 23.13 15.43
CA GLY A 124 10.89 22.80 16.49
C GLY A 124 10.45 21.67 17.39
N LEU A 125 9.48 20.92 17.01
CA LEU A 125 9.01 19.78 17.78
C LEU A 125 9.94 18.61 17.52
N ARG A 126 10.56 18.09 18.57
CA ARG A 126 11.51 16.99 18.42
C ARG A 126 11.30 15.92 19.43
#